data_ae5c3cc59a8bfeab33e52072a5fa0e7c
#
_entry.id   ae5c3cc59a8bfeab33e52072a5fa0e7c
#
_cell.length_a   1.000
_cell.length_b   1.000
_cell.length_c   1.000
_cell.angle_alpha   90.00
_cell.angle_beta   90.00
_cell.angle_gamma   90.00
#
_symmetry.space_group_name_H-M   'P 1'
#
loop_
_entity.id
_entity.type
_entity.pdbx_description
1 polymer ?
#
loop_
_entity_poly.entity_id
_entity_poly.type
_entity_poly.pdbx_seq_one_letter_code
_entity_poly.pdbx_strand_id
1 'polypeptide(L)'
;KAARAQSSCSTVVEDATGIIGYQISTSSHLGGHLGRLAILPEQQGRNLGYALVYDVLRQFERQRIFRVTVNTQRDNLVSQHLYEKAGFRKTGEAYPVYQIQL
;
A
#
# COMPACT_ATOMS: atom_id res chain seq x y z
N LYS A 1 -18.89 -5.69 15.23
CA LYS A 1 -17.59 -5.40 14.73
C LYS A 1 -16.64 -6.59 14.80
N ALA A 2 -16.65 -7.27 15.86
CA ALA A 2 -15.82 -8.43 16.01
C ALA A 2 -16.12 -9.49 14.95
N ALA A 3 -17.31 -9.49 14.41
CA ALA A 3 -17.68 -10.44 13.39
C ALA A 3 -17.19 -10.08 11.99
N ARG A 4 -16.51 -8.99 11.84
CA ARG A 4 -16.03 -8.59 10.52
C ARG A 4 -15.01 -9.55 9.99
N ALA A 5 -15.11 -9.82 8.70
CA ALA A 5 -14.11 -10.59 7.99
C ALA A 5 -12.89 -9.74 7.61
N GLN A 6 -12.98 -8.43 7.83
CA GLN A 6 -11.99 -7.51 7.32
C GLN A 6 -11.66 -6.47 8.39
N SER A 7 -10.41 -6.07 8.46
CA SER A 7 -9.98 -4.98 9.34
C SER A 7 -9.24 -3.94 8.51
N SER A 8 -9.09 -2.76 9.08
CA SER A 8 -8.40 -1.69 8.38
C SER A 8 -7.17 -1.25 9.16
N CYS A 9 -6.22 -0.71 8.43
CA CYS A 9 -4.97 -0.21 8.97
C CYS A 9 -4.66 1.11 8.26
N SER A 10 -4.24 2.11 9.01
CA SER A 10 -3.85 3.37 8.40
C SER A 10 -2.56 3.88 9.03
N THR A 11 -1.79 4.60 8.23
CA THR A 11 -0.53 5.21 8.65
C THR A 11 -0.49 6.62 8.11
N VAL A 12 -0.03 7.57 8.92
CA VAL A 12 0.20 8.92 8.46
C VAL A 12 1.67 9.27 8.65
N VAL A 13 2.17 10.15 7.78
CA VAL A 13 3.50 10.70 7.89
C VAL A 13 3.35 12.19 8.16
N GLU A 14 4.01 12.67 9.20
CA GLU A 14 3.91 14.07 9.60
C GLU A 14 5.29 14.70 9.67
N ASP A 15 5.34 16.00 9.45
CA ASP A 15 6.52 16.80 9.76
C ASP A 15 6.06 18.07 10.50
N ALA A 16 6.92 19.06 10.63
CA ALA A 16 6.60 20.28 11.38
C ALA A 16 5.42 21.05 10.78
N THR A 17 5.08 20.82 9.52
CA THR A 17 3.99 21.53 8.84
C THR A 17 2.67 20.78 8.87
N GLY A 18 2.66 19.53 9.34
CA GLY A 18 1.44 18.71 9.43
C GLY A 18 1.58 17.39 8.71
N ILE A 19 0.44 16.84 8.29
CA ILE A 19 0.42 15.54 7.60
C ILE A 19 0.87 15.73 6.16
N ILE A 20 1.89 15.00 5.76
CA ILE A 20 2.46 15.09 4.40
C ILE A 20 2.19 13.82 3.58
N GLY A 21 1.66 12.79 4.19
CA GLY A 21 1.32 11.56 3.45
C GLY A 21 0.51 10.62 4.30
N TYR A 22 -0.14 9.65 3.64
CA TYR A 22 -0.92 8.65 4.37
C TYR A 22 -1.12 7.41 3.51
N GLN A 23 -1.50 6.32 4.16
CA GLN A 23 -1.97 5.12 3.48
C GLN A 23 -3.15 4.54 4.25
N ILE A 24 -4.06 3.89 3.53
CA ILE A 24 -5.17 3.14 4.09
C ILE A 24 -5.16 1.77 3.45
N SER A 25 -5.22 0.73 4.26
CA SER A 25 -5.24 -0.63 3.78
C SER A 25 -6.23 -1.46 4.58
N THR A 26 -6.62 -2.59 4.03
CA THR A 26 -7.57 -3.50 4.68
C THR A 26 -7.02 -4.92 4.62
N SER A 27 -7.54 -5.78 5.48
CA SER A 27 -7.18 -7.19 5.46
C SER A 27 -8.40 -8.05 5.71
N SER A 28 -8.35 -9.26 5.19
CA SER A 28 -9.39 -10.27 5.37
C SER A 28 -8.72 -11.64 5.36
N HIS A 29 -9.52 -12.70 5.42
CA HIS A 29 -8.99 -14.06 5.33
C HIS A 29 -8.35 -14.34 3.96
N LEU A 30 -8.60 -13.49 2.97
CA LEU A 30 -8.00 -13.64 1.64
C LEU A 30 -6.64 -12.96 1.53
N GLY A 31 -6.28 -12.13 2.49
CA GLY A 31 -5.00 -11.43 2.48
C GLY A 31 -5.17 -9.95 2.76
N GLY A 32 -4.13 -9.18 2.50
CA GLY A 32 -4.13 -7.73 2.66
C GLY A 32 -4.35 -7.03 1.34
N HIS A 33 -4.88 -5.82 1.42
CA HIS A 33 -5.08 -4.98 0.25
C HIS A 33 -4.70 -3.55 0.61
N LEU A 34 -3.75 -2.97 -0.13
CA LEU A 34 -3.36 -1.59 0.02
C LEU A 34 -4.34 -0.75 -0.78
N GLY A 35 -5.24 -0.06 -0.06
CA GLY A 35 -6.35 0.63 -0.71
C GLY A 35 -6.00 1.99 -1.25
N ARG A 36 -5.27 2.79 -0.49
CA ARG A 36 -4.95 4.14 -0.90
C ARG A 36 -3.62 4.59 -0.27
N LEU A 37 -2.83 5.28 -1.06
CA LEU A 37 -1.59 5.88 -0.61
C LEU A 37 -1.44 7.22 -1.29
N ALA A 38 -1.13 8.26 -0.53
CA ALA A 38 -0.96 9.60 -1.07
C ALA A 38 0.15 10.33 -0.34
N ILE A 39 0.92 11.10 -1.10
CA ILE A 39 1.96 11.98 -0.59
C ILE A 39 1.71 13.36 -1.18
N LEU A 40 1.83 14.39 -0.37
CA LEU A 40 1.70 15.76 -0.88
C LEU A 40 2.66 15.98 -2.05
N PRO A 41 2.22 16.67 -3.12
CA PRO A 41 3.07 16.85 -4.31
C PRO A 41 4.44 17.43 -4.00
N GLU A 42 4.53 18.40 -3.11
CA GLU A 42 5.80 19.04 -2.78
C GLU A 42 6.72 18.14 -1.97
N GLN A 43 6.22 17.03 -1.47
CA GLN A 43 7.02 16.07 -0.70
C GLN A 43 7.36 14.81 -1.50
N GLN A 44 6.90 14.71 -2.71
CA GLN A 44 7.20 13.56 -3.56
C GLN A 44 8.68 13.60 -3.98
N GLY A 45 9.21 12.44 -4.34
CA GLY A 45 10.61 12.34 -4.72
C GLY A 45 11.57 12.11 -3.56
N ARG A 46 11.05 11.98 -2.33
CA ARG A 46 11.86 11.73 -1.13
C ARG A 46 11.72 10.31 -0.62
N ASN A 47 11.24 9.41 -1.44
CA ASN A 47 11.01 8.00 -1.09
C ASN A 47 10.00 7.79 0.04
N LEU A 48 9.15 8.78 0.31
CA LEU A 48 8.14 8.64 1.36
C LEU A 48 7.09 7.60 0.99
N GLY A 49 6.70 7.54 -0.29
CA GLY A 49 5.76 6.51 -0.74
C GLY A 49 6.30 5.11 -0.52
N TYR A 50 7.58 4.92 -0.84
CA TYR A 50 8.22 3.63 -0.63
C TYR A 50 8.26 3.28 0.86
N ALA A 51 8.57 4.26 1.72
CA ALA A 51 8.60 4.04 3.16
C ALA A 51 7.22 3.65 3.70
N LEU A 52 6.16 4.28 3.19
CA LEU A 52 4.80 3.91 3.59
C LEU A 52 4.43 2.51 3.15
N VAL A 53 4.76 2.15 1.92
CA VAL A 53 4.50 0.79 1.43
C VAL A 53 5.25 -0.22 2.28
N TYR A 54 6.53 0.03 2.52
CA TYR A 54 7.35 -0.88 3.32
C TYR A 54 6.76 -1.05 4.73
N ASP A 55 6.31 0.04 5.33
CA ASP A 55 5.73 0.00 6.66
C ASP A 55 4.45 -0.85 6.70
N VAL A 56 3.57 -0.68 5.72
CA VAL A 56 2.32 -1.45 5.70
C VAL A 56 2.59 -2.93 5.45
N LEU A 57 3.59 -3.25 4.63
CA LEU A 57 3.94 -4.65 4.40
C LEU A 57 4.46 -5.29 5.70
N ARG A 58 5.24 -4.56 6.48
CA ARG A 58 5.72 -5.06 7.75
C ARG A 58 4.58 -5.25 8.74
N GLN A 59 3.60 -4.35 8.74
CA GLN A 59 2.43 -4.51 9.60
C GLN A 59 1.63 -5.74 9.23
N PHE A 60 1.43 -5.99 7.94
CA PHE A 60 0.75 -7.21 7.50
C PHE A 60 1.52 -8.45 7.91
N GLU A 61 2.83 -8.43 7.75
CA GLU A 61 3.69 -9.55 8.12
C GLU A 61 3.57 -9.88 9.60
N ARG A 62 3.52 -8.87 10.45
CA ARG A 62 3.33 -9.07 11.90
C ARG A 62 1.98 -9.70 12.22
N GLN A 63 0.98 -9.45 11.38
CA GLN A 63 -0.35 -10.03 11.54
C GLN A 63 -0.47 -11.39 10.85
N ARG A 64 0.63 -11.89 10.29
CA ARG A 64 0.68 -13.15 9.53
C ARG A 64 -0.18 -13.09 8.28
N ILE A 65 -0.21 -11.93 7.66
CA ILE A 65 -0.86 -11.71 6.37
C ILE A 65 0.27 -11.59 5.36
N PHE A 66 0.40 -12.60 4.50
CA PHE A 66 1.58 -12.70 3.65
C PHE A 66 1.29 -12.45 2.17
N ARG A 67 0.03 -12.34 1.80
CA ARG A 67 -0.35 -12.01 0.44
C ARG A 67 -0.98 -10.63 0.44
N VAL A 68 -0.43 -9.71 -0.34
CA VAL A 68 -0.91 -8.34 -0.38
C VAL A 68 -1.13 -7.94 -1.84
N THR A 69 -2.27 -7.32 -2.10
CA THR A 69 -2.61 -6.84 -3.44
C THR A 69 -2.77 -5.33 -3.43
N VAL A 70 -2.62 -4.73 -4.59
CA VAL A 70 -2.86 -3.30 -4.79
C VAL A 70 -3.32 -3.10 -6.23
N ASN A 71 -4.29 -2.21 -6.43
CA ASN A 71 -4.75 -1.82 -7.75
C ASN A 71 -4.18 -0.46 -8.09
N THR A 72 -3.78 -0.28 -9.35
CA THR A 72 -3.36 1.02 -9.84
C THR A 72 -4.10 1.32 -11.12
N GLN A 73 -4.10 2.59 -11.52
CA GLN A 73 -4.61 2.95 -12.81
C GLN A 73 -3.56 2.70 -13.88
N ARG A 74 -4.02 2.37 -15.08
CA ARG A 74 -3.13 1.96 -16.17
C ARG A 74 -2.12 3.05 -16.54
N ASP A 75 -2.52 4.31 -16.43
CA ASP A 75 -1.68 5.45 -16.76
C ASP A 75 -0.90 5.99 -15.57
N ASN A 76 -1.02 5.40 -14.40
CA ASN A 76 -0.32 5.86 -13.21
C ASN A 76 1.04 5.16 -13.10
N LEU A 77 1.98 5.61 -13.92
CA LEU A 77 3.30 4.97 -13.99
C LEU A 77 4.11 5.16 -12.72
N VAL A 78 3.90 6.27 -12.02
CA VAL A 78 4.61 6.53 -10.78
C VAL A 78 4.27 5.48 -9.72
N SER A 79 2.98 5.21 -9.56
CA SER A 79 2.54 4.18 -8.61
C SER A 79 3.01 2.79 -9.03
N GLN A 80 2.96 2.49 -10.33
CA GLN A 80 3.41 1.19 -10.81
C GLN A 80 4.88 0.96 -10.51
N HIS A 81 5.72 1.97 -10.76
CA HIS A 81 7.14 1.88 -10.44
C HIS A 81 7.36 1.71 -8.93
N LEU A 82 6.59 2.42 -8.12
CA LEU A 82 6.69 2.31 -6.68
C LEU A 82 6.43 0.89 -6.20
N TYR A 83 5.35 0.29 -6.68
CA TYR A 83 4.99 -1.07 -6.26
C TYR A 83 5.97 -2.10 -6.79
N GLU A 84 6.44 -1.94 -8.01
CA GLU A 84 7.45 -2.84 -8.56
C GLU A 84 8.76 -2.76 -7.78
N LYS A 85 9.16 -1.55 -7.38
CA LYS A 85 10.34 -1.36 -6.56
C LYS A 85 10.19 -2.04 -5.20
N ALA A 86 8.99 -2.07 -4.67
CA ALA A 86 8.72 -2.72 -3.39
C ALA A 86 8.63 -4.25 -3.49
N GLY A 87 8.62 -4.80 -4.70
CA GLY A 87 8.59 -6.23 -4.91
C GLY A 87 7.28 -6.78 -5.43
N PHE A 88 6.29 -5.94 -5.65
CA PHE A 88 5.02 -6.36 -6.22
C PHE A 88 5.20 -6.74 -7.68
N ARG A 89 4.38 -7.68 -8.16
CA ARG A 89 4.36 -8.12 -9.54
C ARG A 89 2.95 -8.05 -10.09
N LYS A 90 2.83 -7.75 -11.39
CA LYS A 90 1.54 -7.76 -12.05
C LYS A 90 0.95 -9.16 -12.05
N THR A 91 -0.36 -9.24 -11.85
CA THR A 91 -1.05 -10.53 -11.82
C THR A 91 -1.45 -11.02 -13.22
N GLY A 92 -1.34 -10.17 -14.22
CA GLY A 92 -1.76 -10.55 -15.58
C GLY A 92 -3.22 -10.31 -15.87
N GLU A 93 -3.94 -9.68 -15.00
CA GLU A 93 -5.35 -9.36 -15.23
C GLU A 93 -5.49 -8.12 -16.10
N ALA A 94 -6.74 -7.85 -16.56
CA ALA A 94 -7.02 -6.72 -17.45
C ALA A 94 -6.67 -5.38 -16.84
N TYR A 95 -6.83 -5.24 -15.53
CA TYR A 95 -6.40 -4.05 -14.81
C TYR A 95 -4.97 -4.22 -14.33
N PRO A 96 -4.23 -3.13 -14.11
CA PRO A 96 -2.95 -3.25 -13.42
C PRO A 96 -3.17 -3.61 -11.96
N VAL A 97 -3.25 -4.89 -11.69
CA VAL A 97 -3.31 -5.42 -10.33
C VAL A 97 -1.94 -5.97 -10.00
N TYR A 98 -1.41 -5.57 -8.86
CA TYR A 98 -0.11 -6.00 -8.39
C TYR A 98 -0.25 -6.82 -7.14
N GLN A 99 0.64 -7.76 -6.96
CA GLN A 99 0.61 -8.67 -5.83
C GLN A 99 2.02 -8.92 -5.34
N ILE A 100 2.15 -9.07 -4.02
CA ILE A 100 3.40 -9.49 -3.42
C ILE A 100 3.10 -10.61 -2.43
N GLN A 101 4.02 -11.55 -2.36
CA GLN A 101 3.97 -12.65 -1.40
C GLN A 101 5.10 -12.41 -0.41
N LEU A 102 4.76 -12.16 0.83
CA LEU A 102 5.74 -11.86 1.87
C LEU A 102 6.38 -13.08 2.49
#